data_2ecba7b0a0e174d29f61a0011153ad0e
#
_entry.id   2ecba7b0a0e174d29f61a0011153ad0e
#
_cell.length_a   1.000
_cell.length_b   1.000
_cell.length_c   1.000
_cell.angle_alpha   90.00
_cell.angle_beta   90.00
_cell.angle_gamma   90.00
#
_symmetry.space_group_name_H-M   'P 1'
#
loop_
_entity.id
_entity.type
_entity.pdbx_description
1 polymer ?
#
loop_
_entity_poly.entity_id
_entity_poly.type
_entity_poly.pdbx_seq_one_letter_code
_entity_poly.pdbx_strand_id
1 'polypeptide(L)'
;MSLINTEVKPFAATAYHNGQFVDVTEADLKGKWSVVFFYPADFTFVCPTELGDLADNYAEFQKLGVEIYGVSTDTHFTHKAWHDTSEVIGKIQYPLIGDPTWTLSKNFDVLIEAAGLADRGTFVIDPEGKIQIVEINAGGIGRDAQELLRKVKAAQYVHAHPGEVC
;
A
#
# COMPACT_ATOMS: atom_id res chain seq x y z
N MET A 1 15.77 12.74 2.45
CA MET A 1 14.78 13.79 2.78
C MET A 1 13.44 13.11 3.06
N SER A 2 12.70 13.57 4.07
CA SER A 2 11.41 12.99 4.43
C SER A 2 10.35 13.26 3.37
N LEU A 3 9.48 12.28 3.13
CA LEU A 3 8.32 12.43 2.24
C LEU A 3 7.09 13.00 2.97
N ILE A 4 7.16 13.19 4.30
CA ILE A 4 6.04 13.71 5.09
C ILE A 4 5.61 15.09 4.58
N ASN A 5 4.30 15.26 4.41
CA ASN A 5 3.65 16.47 3.89
C ASN A 5 3.97 16.78 2.43
N THR A 6 4.56 15.84 1.69
CA THR A 6 4.75 15.97 0.24
C THR A 6 3.58 15.35 -0.52
N GLU A 7 3.27 15.89 -1.70
CA GLU A 7 2.29 15.28 -2.59
C GLU A 7 2.82 14.00 -3.22
N VAL A 8 1.93 13.04 -3.44
CA VAL A 8 2.24 11.84 -4.20
C VAL A 8 2.64 12.23 -5.62
N LYS A 9 3.78 11.70 -6.08
CA LYS A 9 4.29 11.97 -7.43
C LYS A 9 3.48 11.21 -8.48
N PRO A 10 3.41 11.73 -9.72
CA PRO A 10 2.68 11.08 -10.81
C PRO A 10 3.16 9.66 -11.08
N PHE A 11 2.21 8.77 -11.33
CA PHE A 11 2.47 7.42 -11.82
C PHE A 11 1.27 6.93 -12.64
N ALA A 12 1.50 5.91 -13.46
CA ALA A 12 0.47 5.16 -14.13
C ALA A 12 0.86 3.68 -14.09
N ALA A 13 0.00 2.84 -13.53
CA ALA A 13 0.29 1.43 -13.32
C ALA A 13 -0.96 0.59 -13.56
N THR A 14 -0.77 -0.73 -13.69
CA THR A 14 -1.87 -1.68 -13.80
C THR A 14 -1.92 -2.51 -12.53
N ALA A 15 -3.12 -2.70 -11.99
CA ALA A 15 -3.36 -3.50 -10.79
C ALA A 15 -4.26 -4.70 -11.11
N TYR A 16 -4.13 -5.74 -10.29
CA TYR A 16 -5.11 -6.81 -10.21
C TYR A 16 -6.10 -6.49 -9.09
N HIS A 17 -7.39 -6.48 -9.40
CA HIS A 17 -8.44 -6.12 -8.43
C HIS A 17 -9.71 -6.92 -8.70
N ASN A 18 -10.09 -7.79 -7.78
CA ASN A 18 -11.34 -8.57 -7.83
C ASN A 18 -11.60 -9.24 -9.19
N GLY A 19 -10.61 -9.95 -9.69
CA GLY A 19 -10.72 -10.72 -10.94
C GLY A 19 -10.46 -9.93 -12.21
N GLN A 20 -10.14 -8.63 -12.11
CA GLN A 20 -9.93 -7.76 -13.27
C GLN A 20 -8.59 -7.03 -13.19
N PHE A 21 -8.08 -6.63 -14.35
CA PHE A 21 -6.97 -5.69 -14.44
C PHE A 21 -7.53 -4.29 -14.59
N VAL A 22 -7.05 -3.38 -13.74
CA VAL A 22 -7.50 -1.99 -13.71
C VAL A 22 -6.31 -1.05 -13.74
N ASP A 23 -6.48 0.11 -14.36
CA ASP A 23 -5.46 1.15 -14.34
C ASP A 23 -5.57 1.97 -13.06
N VAL A 24 -4.42 2.31 -12.47
CA VAL A 24 -4.33 3.13 -11.26
C VAL A 24 -3.33 4.25 -11.51
N THR A 25 -3.70 5.47 -11.15
CA THR A 25 -2.85 6.65 -11.22
C THR A 25 -2.86 7.39 -9.87
N GLU A 26 -2.01 8.40 -9.73
CA GLU A 26 -1.99 9.24 -8.52
C GLU A 26 -3.32 9.96 -8.28
N ALA A 27 -4.11 10.18 -9.32
CA ALA A 27 -5.45 10.78 -9.19
C ALA A 27 -6.39 9.91 -8.36
N ASP A 28 -6.22 8.58 -8.40
CA ASP A 28 -7.03 7.64 -7.60
C ASP A 28 -6.74 7.75 -6.11
N LEU A 29 -5.60 8.32 -5.72
CA LEU A 29 -5.19 8.52 -4.34
C LEU A 29 -5.69 9.85 -3.77
N LYS A 30 -6.45 10.64 -4.54
CA LYS A 30 -7.02 11.92 -4.11
C LYS A 30 -8.53 11.79 -3.89
N GLY A 31 -9.07 12.62 -3.00
CA GLY A 31 -10.49 12.63 -2.68
C GLY A 31 -10.90 11.59 -1.62
N LYS A 32 -9.98 10.76 -1.17
CA LYS A 32 -10.18 9.76 -0.12
C LYS A 32 -8.85 9.48 0.56
N TRP A 33 -8.91 8.87 1.74
CA TRP A 33 -7.72 8.34 2.41
C TRP A 33 -7.23 7.08 1.71
N SER A 34 -5.92 6.94 1.59
CA SER A 34 -5.30 5.78 0.95
C SER A 34 -4.11 5.29 1.76
N VAL A 35 -3.90 3.97 1.71
CA VAL A 35 -2.69 3.32 2.22
C VAL A 35 -2.00 2.68 1.03
N VAL A 36 -0.74 3.03 0.81
CA VAL A 36 0.11 2.36 -0.19
C VAL A 36 1.08 1.47 0.59
N PHE A 37 0.99 0.17 0.35
CA PHE A 37 1.65 -0.86 1.13
C PHE A 37 2.60 -1.65 0.24
N PHE A 38 3.88 -1.29 0.30
CA PHE A 38 4.93 -1.96 -0.49
C PHE A 38 5.40 -3.24 0.18
N TYR A 39 5.68 -4.24 -0.61
CA TYR A 39 6.31 -5.49 -0.17
C TYR A 39 7.29 -5.98 -1.23
N PRO A 40 8.29 -6.79 -0.87
CA PRO A 40 9.37 -7.16 -1.80
C PRO A 40 8.92 -7.93 -3.03
N ALA A 41 8.18 -9.02 -2.87
CA ALA A 41 7.84 -9.87 -4.00
C ALA A 41 6.70 -10.85 -3.69
N ASP A 42 5.96 -11.20 -4.75
CA ASP A 42 5.00 -12.30 -4.73
C ASP A 42 5.72 -13.64 -4.53
N PHE A 43 4.97 -14.64 -4.08
CA PHE A 43 5.46 -16.02 -3.89
C PHE A 43 6.62 -16.12 -2.89
N THR A 44 6.60 -15.32 -1.81
CA THR A 44 7.58 -15.35 -0.72
C THR A 44 6.93 -15.69 0.63
N PHE A 45 7.69 -15.67 1.74
CA PHE A 45 7.24 -16.21 3.03
C PHE A 45 6.62 -15.18 3.98
N VAL A 46 7.21 -14.00 4.15
CA VAL A 46 6.73 -12.97 5.09
C VAL A 46 5.58 -12.16 4.48
N CYS A 47 5.65 -11.87 3.20
CA CYS A 47 4.66 -11.06 2.51
C CYS A 47 3.24 -11.61 2.59
N PRO A 48 2.99 -12.94 2.42
CA PRO A 48 1.64 -13.48 2.55
C PRO A 48 1.02 -13.23 3.92
N THR A 49 1.82 -13.30 4.99
CA THR A 49 1.35 -13.05 6.36
C THR A 49 0.89 -11.62 6.52
N GLU A 50 1.67 -10.64 6.06
CA GLU A 50 1.33 -9.23 6.12
C GLU A 50 0.09 -8.91 5.28
N LEU A 51 0.07 -9.37 4.04
CA LEU A 51 -1.03 -9.08 3.11
C LEU A 51 -2.33 -9.76 3.54
N GLY A 52 -2.25 -10.97 4.10
CA GLY A 52 -3.39 -11.67 4.67
C GLY A 52 -3.95 -10.98 5.91
N ASP A 53 -3.08 -10.46 6.76
CA ASP A 53 -3.48 -9.68 7.93
C ASP A 53 -4.25 -8.42 7.52
N LEU A 54 -3.76 -7.70 6.50
CA LEU A 54 -4.49 -6.57 5.92
C LEU A 54 -5.83 -7.01 5.31
N ALA A 55 -5.87 -8.15 4.64
CA ALA A 55 -7.11 -8.67 4.05
C ALA A 55 -8.15 -8.97 5.14
N ASP A 56 -7.72 -9.55 6.26
CA ASP A 56 -8.60 -9.86 7.38
C ASP A 56 -9.14 -8.60 8.08
N ASN A 57 -8.42 -7.49 7.98
CA ASN A 57 -8.80 -6.20 8.56
C ASN A 57 -9.36 -5.20 7.54
N TYR A 58 -9.48 -5.58 6.28
CA TYR A 58 -9.85 -4.66 5.19
C TYR A 58 -11.20 -3.97 5.44
N ALA A 59 -12.18 -4.70 5.96
CA ALA A 59 -13.50 -4.12 6.25
C ALA A 59 -13.41 -2.95 7.25
N GLU A 60 -12.50 -3.00 8.20
CA GLU A 60 -12.31 -1.91 9.17
C GLU A 60 -11.73 -0.66 8.50
N PHE A 61 -10.81 -0.83 7.54
CA PHE A 61 -10.30 0.29 6.74
C PHE A 61 -11.39 0.88 5.86
N GLN A 62 -12.22 0.04 5.23
CA GLN A 62 -13.33 0.50 4.40
C GLN A 62 -14.35 1.32 5.19
N LYS A 63 -14.65 0.93 6.43
CA LYS A 63 -15.54 1.68 7.33
C LYS A 63 -15.02 3.09 7.59
N LEU A 64 -13.71 3.28 7.56
CA LEU A 64 -13.07 4.58 7.72
C LEU A 64 -12.95 5.36 6.40
N GLY A 65 -13.43 4.82 5.30
CA GLY A 65 -13.28 5.43 3.97
C GLY A 65 -11.88 5.34 3.41
N VAL A 66 -11.10 4.33 3.79
CA VAL A 66 -9.70 4.15 3.41
C VAL A 66 -9.59 3.02 2.40
N GLU A 67 -8.92 3.28 1.27
CA GLU A 67 -8.54 2.23 0.33
C GLU A 67 -7.10 1.80 0.54
N ILE A 68 -6.83 0.52 0.35
CA ILE A 68 -5.49 -0.07 0.45
C ILE A 68 -5.01 -0.45 -0.94
N TYR A 69 -3.75 -0.17 -1.22
CA TYR A 69 -3.08 -0.59 -2.46
C TYR A 69 -1.81 -1.35 -2.08
N GLY A 70 -1.79 -2.66 -2.34
CA GLY A 70 -0.57 -3.46 -2.24
C GLY A 70 0.29 -3.23 -3.48
N VAL A 71 1.61 -3.10 -3.30
CA VAL A 71 2.53 -2.80 -4.41
C VAL A 71 3.79 -3.65 -4.29
N SER A 72 4.17 -4.31 -5.36
CA SER A 72 5.50 -4.89 -5.52
C SER A 72 6.02 -4.65 -6.94
N THR A 73 7.29 -4.95 -7.17
CA THR A 73 7.89 -4.82 -8.50
C THR A 73 7.47 -5.94 -9.47
N ASP A 74 6.65 -6.88 -9.01
CA ASP A 74 6.04 -7.90 -9.88
C ASP A 74 5.03 -7.26 -10.84
N THR A 75 4.66 -7.98 -11.89
CA THR A 75 3.60 -7.54 -12.80
C THR A 75 2.21 -7.86 -12.23
N HIS A 76 1.19 -7.20 -12.75
CA HIS A 76 -0.21 -7.53 -12.44
C HIS A 76 -0.57 -8.97 -12.85
N PHE A 77 0.11 -9.54 -13.84
CA PHE A 77 -0.08 -10.96 -14.22
C PHE A 77 0.39 -11.89 -13.10
N THR A 78 1.53 -11.60 -12.48
CA THR A 78 2.05 -12.37 -11.35
C THR A 78 1.12 -12.25 -10.14
N HIS A 79 0.60 -11.06 -9.86
CA HIS A 79 -0.38 -10.84 -8.79
C HIS A 79 -1.63 -11.71 -8.99
N LYS A 80 -2.15 -11.76 -10.20
CA LYS A 80 -3.29 -12.61 -10.53
C LYS A 80 -2.97 -14.09 -10.27
N ALA A 81 -1.83 -14.57 -10.75
CA ALA A 81 -1.42 -15.96 -10.56
C ALA A 81 -1.29 -16.32 -9.08
N TRP A 82 -0.72 -15.43 -8.30
CA TRP A 82 -0.56 -15.63 -6.86
C TRP A 82 -1.92 -15.64 -6.14
N HIS A 83 -2.80 -14.71 -6.48
CA HIS A 83 -4.16 -14.65 -5.94
C HIS A 83 -4.96 -15.92 -6.26
N ASP A 84 -4.82 -16.44 -7.48
CA ASP A 84 -5.55 -17.62 -7.92
C ASP A 84 -5.03 -18.94 -7.28
N THR A 85 -3.79 -18.97 -6.80
CA THR A 85 -3.13 -20.19 -6.32
C THR A 85 -2.86 -20.22 -4.81
N SER A 86 -3.02 -19.11 -4.10
CA SER A 86 -2.77 -19.01 -2.66
C SER A 86 -4.08 -18.80 -1.90
N GLU A 87 -4.35 -19.63 -0.88
CA GLU A 87 -5.51 -19.44 0.00
C GLU A 87 -5.46 -18.11 0.73
N VAL A 88 -4.30 -17.71 1.23
CA VAL A 88 -4.12 -16.47 1.99
C VAL A 88 -4.30 -15.25 1.09
N ILE A 89 -3.60 -15.23 -0.03
CA ILE A 89 -3.65 -14.11 -0.99
C ILE A 89 -5.01 -14.07 -1.70
N GLY A 90 -5.66 -15.21 -1.89
CA GLY A 90 -7.00 -15.29 -2.46
C GLY A 90 -8.08 -14.55 -1.66
N LYS A 91 -7.82 -14.22 -0.39
CA LYS A 91 -8.72 -13.42 0.45
C LYS A 91 -8.64 -11.92 0.16
N ILE A 92 -7.62 -11.46 -0.54
CA ILE A 92 -7.39 -10.04 -0.79
C ILE A 92 -8.46 -9.49 -1.73
N GLN A 93 -9.13 -8.42 -1.29
CA GLN A 93 -10.12 -7.68 -2.07
C GLN A 93 -9.65 -6.28 -2.47
N TYR A 94 -8.52 -5.81 -1.92
CA TYR A 94 -7.94 -4.53 -2.32
C TYR A 94 -7.06 -4.70 -3.57
N PRO A 95 -6.82 -3.59 -4.32
CA PRO A 95 -5.98 -3.65 -5.52
C PRO A 95 -4.53 -4.03 -5.21
N LEU A 96 -3.95 -4.87 -6.07
CA LEU A 96 -2.53 -5.22 -6.06
C LEU A 96 -1.88 -4.60 -7.30
N ILE A 97 -1.12 -3.53 -7.09
CA ILE A 97 -0.46 -2.78 -8.17
C ILE A 97 0.84 -3.47 -8.56
N GLY A 98 1.04 -3.69 -9.86
CA GLY A 98 2.32 -4.08 -10.41
C GLY A 98 3.19 -2.86 -10.70
N ASP A 99 4.44 -2.89 -10.24
CA ASP A 99 5.41 -1.81 -10.44
C ASP A 99 6.69 -2.31 -11.15
N PRO A 100 6.57 -2.99 -12.32
CA PRO A 100 7.74 -3.56 -13.01
C PRO A 100 8.68 -2.50 -13.56
N THR A 101 8.23 -1.26 -13.72
CA THR A 101 9.07 -0.14 -14.17
C THR A 101 9.78 0.58 -13.01
N TRP A 102 9.51 0.17 -11.76
CA TRP A 102 10.05 0.76 -10.53
C TRP A 102 9.59 2.20 -10.26
N THR A 103 8.60 2.69 -10.99
CA THR A 103 8.13 4.08 -10.89
C THR A 103 7.62 4.41 -9.48
N LEU A 104 6.70 3.57 -8.96
CA LEU A 104 6.18 3.78 -7.59
C LEU A 104 7.27 3.57 -6.55
N SER A 105 8.07 2.52 -6.70
CA SER A 105 9.14 2.22 -5.73
C SER A 105 10.16 3.35 -5.64
N LYS A 106 10.46 4.02 -6.75
CA LYS A 106 11.30 5.22 -6.78
C LYS A 106 10.58 6.44 -6.20
N ASN A 107 9.33 6.67 -6.57
CA ASN A 107 8.54 7.80 -6.10
C ASN A 107 8.41 7.83 -4.58
N PHE A 108 8.27 6.66 -3.97
CA PHE A 108 8.12 6.51 -2.52
C PHE A 108 9.45 6.19 -1.81
N ASP A 109 10.55 6.20 -2.53
CA ASP A 109 11.91 6.00 -1.99
C ASP A 109 12.08 4.67 -1.23
N VAL A 110 11.53 3.60 -1.80
CA VAL A 110 11.62 2.24 -1.23
C VAL A 110 12.30 1.24 -2.16
N LEU A 111 12.85 1.67 -3.29
CA LEU A 111 13.49 0.77 -4.23
C LEU A 111 14.86 0.31 -3.71
N ILE A 112 15.05 -1.00 -3.67
CA ILE A 112 16.37 -1.63 -3.48
C ILE A 112 16.90 -1.94 -4.88
N GLU A 113 17.67 -1.01 -5.46
CA GLU A 113 18.09 -1.10 -6.86
C GLU A 113 18.86 -2.39 -7.16
N ALA A 114 19.76 -2.80 -6.27
CA ALA A 114 20.58 -4.00 -6.45
C ALA A 114 19.74 -5.28 -6.56
N ALA A 115 18.55 -5.30 -5.96
CA ALA A 115 17.65 -6.47 -5.98
C ALA A 115 16.49 -6.30 -6.95
N GLY A 116 16.17 -5.07 -7.36
CA GLY A 116 14.97 -4.78 -8.13
C GLY A 116 13.67 -5.01 -7.35
N LEU A 117 13.72 -4.87 -6.02
CA LEU A 117 12.62 -5.12 -5.10
C LEU A 117 12.31 -3.86 -4.30
N ALA A 118 11.13 -3.82 -3.70
CA ALA A 118 10.77 -2.76 -2.76
C ALA A 118 11.02 -3.17 -1.32
N ASP A 119 11.44 -2.22 -0.49
CA ASP A 119 11.42 -2.38 0.97
C ASP A 119 9.98 -2.48 1.48
N ARG A 120 9.80 -2.92 2.73
CA ARG A 120 8.50 -2.98 3.38
C ARG A 120 8.07 -1.59 3.85
N GLY A 121 7.63 -0.77 2.90
CA GLY A 121 7.19 0.59 3.15
C GLY A 121 5.67 0.70 3.21
N THR A 122 5.18 1.47 4.18
CA THR A 122 3.76 1.79 4.33
C THR A 122 3.60 3.30 4.33
N PHE A 123 2.68 3.80 3.50
CA PHE A 123 2.43 5.23 3.35
C PHE A 123 0.95 5.50 3.52
N VAL A 124 0.60 6.38 4.46
CA VAL A 124 -0.78 6.84 4.64
C VAL A 124 -0.91 8.20 3.99
N ILE A 125 -1.88 8.32 3.09
CA ILE A 125 -2.06 9.48 2.21
C ILE A 125 -3.43 10.08 2.49
N ASP A 126 -3.47 11.40 2.73
CA ASP A 126 -4.72 12.12 2.99
C ASP A 126 -5.51 12.41 1.69
N PRO A 127 -6.76 12.92 1.81
CA PRO A 127 -7.59 13.19 0.63
C PRO A 127 -7.02 14.24 -0.32
N GLU A 128 -6.10 15.08 0.12
CA GLU A 128 -5.43 16.06 -0.73
C GLU A 128 -4.22 15.46 -1.48
N GLY A 129 -3.93 14.18 -1.25
CA GLY A 129 -2.81 13.49 -1.89
C GLY A 129 -1.48 13.69 -1.18
N LYS A 130 -1.48 14.14 0.08
CA LYS A 130 -0.26 14.34 0.86
C LYS A 130 0.03 13.16 1.78
N ILE A 131 1.29 12.80 1.87
CA ILE A 131 1.76 11.69 2.70
C ILE A 131 1.81 12.17 4.16
N GLN A 132 1.06 11.50 5.04
CA GLN A 132 0.97 11.86 6.45
C GLN A 132 1.74 10.91 7.37
N ILE A 133 1.92 9.65 6.97
CA ILE A 133 2.66 8.66 7.76
C ILE A 133 3.56 7.87 6.82
N VAL A 134 4.79 7.63 7.26
CA VAL A 134 5.77 6.77 6.58
C VAL A 134 6.29 5.77 7.60
N GLU A 135 6.22 4.49 7.27
CA GLU A 135 6.83 3.41 8.04
C GLU A 135 7.61 2.53 7.08
N ILE A 136 8.89 2.34 7.31
CA ILE A 136 9.72 1.47 6.48
C ILE A 136 10.45 0.48 7.38
N ASN A 137 10.18 -0.82 7.18
CA ASN A 137 10.83 -1.90 7.91
C ASN A 137 11.86 -2.59 7.01
N ALA A 138 12.92 -3.10 7.63
CA ALA A 138 13.85 -3.99 6.96
C ALA A 138 13.13 -5.26 6.47
N GLY A 139 13.64 -5.86 5.41
CA GLY A 139 12.97 -6.95 4.70
C GLY A 139 12.54 -8.15 5.54
N GLY A 140 13.22 -8.41 6.66
CA GLY A 140 12.87 -9.51 7.56
C GLY A 140 11.86 -9.18 8.65
N ILE A 141 11.38 -7.93 8.71
CA ILE A 141 10.49 -7.47 9.78
C ILE A 141 9.09 -7.21 9.23
N GLY A 142 8.14 -8.08 9.61
CA GLY A 142 6.74 -7.94 9.21
C GLY A 142 6.03 -6.80 9.92
N ARG A 143 4.90 -6.37 9.35
CA ARG A 143 4.07 -5.27 9.85
C ARG A 143 2.74 -5.79 10.38
N ASP A 144 2.10 -5.00 11.24
CA ASP A 144 0.85 -5.35 11.91
C ASP A 144 -0.29 -4.45 11.41
N ALA A 145 -1.37 -5.06 10.91
CA ALA A 145 -2.52 -4.35 10.38
C ALA A 145 -3.28 -3.56 11.47
N GLN A 146 -3.34 -4.05 12.70
CA GLN A 146 -3.99 -3.33 13.80
C GLN A 146 -3.23 -2.06 14.17
N GLU A 147 -1.91 -2.10 14.15
CA GLU A 147 -1.08 -0.91 14.37
C GLU A 147 -1.25 0.11 13.23
N LEU A 148 -1.34 -0.36 12.00
CA LEU A 148 -1.62 0.52 10.86
C LEU A 148 -3.01 1.16 11.01
N LEU A 149 -4.01 0.39 11.41
CA LEU A 149 -5.37 0.89 11.63
C LEU A 149 -5.39 2.00 12.69
N ARG A 150 -4.65 1.81 13.79
CA ARG A 150 -4.51 2.83 14.84
C ARG A 150 -3.90 4.12 14.29
N LYS A 151 -2.83 4.01 13.51
CA LYS A 151 -2.15 5.16 12.90
C LYS A 151 -3.05 5.91 11.92
N VAL A 152 -3.82 5.19 11.13
CA VAL A 152 -4.78 5.78 10.19
C VAL A 152 -5.85 6.57 10.94
N LYS A 153 -6.41 5.99 12.00
CA LYS A 153 -7.40 6.68 12.85
C LYS A 153 -6.82 7.95 13.45
N ALA A 154 -5.59 7.91 13.92
CA ALA A 154 -4.91 9.10 14.46
C ALA A 154 -4.73 10.18 13.39
N ALA A 155 -4.29 9.80 12.20
CA ALA A 155 -4.13 10.74 11.08
C ALA A 155 -5.46 11.38 10.67
N GLN A 156 -6.53 10.60 10.61
CA GLN A 156 -7.87 11.10 10.30
C GLN A 156 -8.40 12.05 11.36
N TYR A 157 -8.15 11.74 12.63
CA TYR A 157 -8.56 12.61 13.73
C TYR A 157 -7.89 13.99 13.63
N VAL A 158 -6.57 13.99 13.47
CA VAL A 158 -5.79 15.25 13.36
C VAL A 158 -6.23 16.05 12.13
N HIS A 159 -6.49 15.41 11.02
CA HIS A 159 -6.97 16.06 9.80
C HIS A 159 -8.35 16.71 9.99
N ALA A 160 -9.24 16.05 10.72
CA ALA A 160 -10.60 16.53 10.98
C ALA A 160 -10.66 17.60 12.10
N HIS A 161 -9.63 17.71 12.92
CA HIS A 161 -9.57 18.60 14.08
C HIS A 161 -8.31 19.48 14.02
N PRO A 162 -8.26 20.48 13.11
CA PRO A 162 -7.08 21.35 12.98
C PRO A 162 -6.71 22.00 14.32
N GLY A 163 -5.42 21.96 14.66
CA GLY A 163 -4.91 22.49 15.92
C GLY A 163 -4.87 21.49 17.07
N GLU A 164 -5.48 20.32 16.92
CA GLU A 164 -5.37 19.24 17.90
C GLU A 164 -4.30 18.24 17.49
N VAL A 165 -3.79 17.50 18.46
CA VAL A 165 -2.80 16.43 18.26
C VAL A 165 -3.31 15.12 18.85
N CYS A 166 -2.77 14.01 18.34
CA CYS A 166 -3.19 12.68 18.77
C CYS A 166 -1.97 11.80 19.10
#